data_e883c70d13348988527026d654203e9e
#
_entry.id   e883c70d13348988527026d654203e9e
#
_cell.length_a   1.000
_cell.length_b   1.000
_cell.length_c   1.000
_cell.angle_alpha   90.00
_cell.angle_beta   90.00
_cell.angle_gamma   90.00
#
_symmetry.space_group_name_H-M   'P 1'
#
loop_
_entity.id
_entity.type
_entity.pdbx_description
1 polymer ?
#
loop_
_entity_poly.entity_id
_entity_poly.type
_entity_poly.pdbx_seq_one_letter_code
_entity_poly.pdbx_strand_id
1 'polypeptide(L)'
;MNSRNEKRGFTLIEALISIVLLGIAIAALMVSNGAMTSANGAGIEISTAEFLIEQIRELTAGLPTVDPQTGKVTFGSESGESLGTYDDVDDFKAKTYCPPINAARTQLTAYSAYTQQITIEKVLATDLTMVDTTGASDFFRVTVTVLLNGKELSRTSWVRVVL
;
A
#
# COMPACT_ATOMS: atom_id res chain seq x y z
N MET A 1 -0.13 -39.96 -67.86
CA MET A 1 -1.12 -38.95 -67.37
C MET A 1 -0.37 -37.95 -66.46
N ASN A 2 -0.07 -36.76 -67.00
CA ASN A 2 0.72 -35.76 -66.30
C ASN A 2 -0.26 -34.76 -65.66
N SER A 3 -0.45 -34.85 -64.34
CA SER A 3 -1.26 -33.92 -63.55
C SER A 3 -0.53 -32.59 -63.51
N ARG A 4 -0.99 -31.57 -64.21
CA ARG A 4 -0.54 -30.19 -64.08
C ARG A 4 -1.05 -29.68 -62.77
N ASN A 5 -0.14 -29.49 -61.76
CA ASN A 5 -0.38 -28.73 -60.57
C ASN A 5 -0.59 -27.26 -60.96
N GLU A 6 -1.84 -26.81 -61.04
CA GLU A 6 -2.18 -25.41 -61.21
C GLU A 6 -1.78 -24.64 -59.93
N LYS A 7 -0.71 -23.85 -60.03
CA LYS A 7 -0.32 -22.90 -58.99
C LYS A 7 -1.34 -21.77 -58.99
N ARG A 8 -2.30 -21.78 -58.05
CA ARG A 8 -3.20 -20.66 -57.84
C ARG A 8 -2.39 -19.51 -57.23
N GLY A 9 -2.34 -18.38 -57.93
CA GLY A 9 -1.75 -17.14 -57.43
C GLY A 9 -2.69 -16.45 -56.46
N PHE A 10 -2.15 -15.70 -55.51
CA PHE A 10 -2.91 -14.85 -54.60
C PHE A 10 -3.66 -13.77 -55.38
N THR A 11 -4.93 -13.54 -55.04
CA THR A 11 -5.72 -12.46 -55.63
C THR A 11 -5.42 -11.13 -54.91
N LEU A 12 -5.58 -10.00 -55.62
CA LEU A 12 -5.36 -8.66 -55.04
C LEU A 12 -6.28 -8.39 -53.85
N ILE A 13 -7.51 -8.91 -53.89
CA ILE A 13 -8.47 -8.79 -52.79
C ILE A 13 -8.03 -9.57 -51.53
N GLU A 14 -7.44 -10.74 -51.73
CA GLU A 14 -6.92 -11.58 -50.64
C GLU A 14 -5.74 -10.90 -49.95
N ALA A 15 -4.84 -10.24 -50.70
CA ALA A 15 -3.74 -9.46 -50.18
C ALA A 15 -4.25 -8.24 -49.39
N LEU A 16 -5.25 -7.51 -49.86
CA LEU A 16 -5.87 -6.38 -49.17
C LEU A 16 -6.52 -6.80 -47.86
N ILE A 17 -7.31 -7.88 -47.87
CA ILE A 17 -7.94 -8.40 -46.65
C ILE A 17 -6.87 -8.81 -45.61
N SER A 18 -5.81 -9.49 -46.06
CA SER A 18 -4.72 -9.93 -45.21
C SER A 18 -4.00 -8.75 -44.53
N ILE A 19 -3.74 -7.67 -45.26
CA ILE A 19 -3.10 -6.45 -44.70
C ILE A 19 -4.03 -5.78 -43.67
N VAL A 20 -5.33 -5.68 -43.95
CA VAL A 20 -6.30 -5.11 -42.99
C VAL A 20 -6.38 -5.95 -41.73
N LEU A 21 -6.48 -7.28 -41.85
CA LEU A 21 -6.51 -8.18 -40.68
C LEU A 21 -5.22 -8.10 -39.87
N LEU A 22 -4.06 -8.04 -40.55
CA LEU A 22 -2.78 -7.86 -39.87
C LEU A 22 -2.71 -6.53 -39.10
N GLY A 23 -3.19 -5.43 -39.72
CA GLY A 23 -3.25 -4.13 -39.10
C GLY A 23 -4.10 -4.12 -37.80
N ILE A 24 -5.27 -4.75 -37.84
CA ILE A 24 -6.15 -4.91 -36.69
C ILE A 24 -5.47 -5.75 -35.59
N ALA A 25 -4.81 -6.84 -35.95
CA ALA A 25 -4.10 -7.70 -35.01
C ALA A 25 -2.96 -6.96 -34.31
N ILE A 26 -2.16 -6.16 -35.03
CA ILE A 26 -1.07 -5.36 -34.48
C ILE A 26 -1.65 -4.29 -33.53
N ALA A 27 -2.71 -3.60 -33.92
CA ALA A 27 -3.35 -2.60 -33.07
C ALA A 27 -3.87 -3.22 -31.76
N ALA A 28 -4.51 -4.38 -31.81
CA ALA A 28 -4.97 -5.09 -30.62
C ALA A 28 -3.83 -5.50 -29.68
N LEU A 29 -2.70 -5.97 -30.23
CA LEU A 29 -1.51 -6.30 -29.45
C LEU A 29 -0.90 -5.06 -28.75
N MET A 30 -0.84 -3.92 -29.43
CA MET A 30 -0.34 -2.68 -28.85
C MET A 30 -1.18 -2.23 -27.65
N VAL A 31 -2.51 -2.26 -27.75
CA VAL A 31 -3.44 -1.94 -26.67
C VAL A 31 -3.26 -2.91 -25.50
N SER A 32 -3.16 -4.20 -25.77
CA SER A 32 -2.96 -5.24 -24.76
C SER A 32 -1.65 -5.03 -23.98
N ASN A 33 -0.54 -4.78 -24.68
CA ASN A 33 0.75 -4.52 -24.02
C ASN A 33 0.73 -3.26 -23.16
N GLY A 34 0.07 -2.20 -23.62
CA GLY A 34 -0.11 -0.97 -22.83
C GLY A 34 -0.87 -1.23 -21.54
N ALA A 35 -1.96 -2.00 -21.60
CA ALA A 35 -2.75 -2.37 -20.43
C ALA A 35 -1.94 -3.22 -19.43
N MET A 36 -1.17 -4.20 -19.91
CA MET A 36 -0.31 -5.04 -19.07
C MET A 36 0.79 -4.21 -18.37
N THR A 37 1.42 -3.29 -19.09
CA THR A 37 2.45 -2.41 -18.51
C THR A 37 1.86 -1.54 -17.40
N SER A 38 0.69 -0.96 -17.62
CA SER A 38 -0.02 -0.15 -16.62
C SER A 38 -0.41 -0.98 -15.39
N ALA A 39 -0.93 -2.19 -15.59
CA ALA A 39 -1.29 -3.09 -14.50
C ALA A 39 -0.07 -3.51 -13.66
N ASN A 40 1.05 -3.79 -14.30
CA ASN A 40 2.30 -4.12 -13.62
C ASN A 40 2.81 -2.92 -12.80
N GLY A 41 2.74 -1.71 -13.33
CA GLY A 41 3.08 -0.48 -12.60
C GLY A 41 2.25 -0.32 -11.33
N ALA A 42 0.93 -0.45 -11.46
CA ALA A 42 0.02 -0.38 -10.30
C ALA A 42 0.30 -1.49 -9.27
N GLY A 43 0.65 -2.70 -9.71
CA GLY A 43 1.05 -3.80 -8.83
C GLY A 43 2.30 -3.50 -8.01
N ILE A 44 3.31 -2.85 -8.61
CA ILE A 44 4.53 -2.42 -7.91
C ILE A 44 4.19 -1.33 -6.87
N GLU A 45 3.35 -0.36 -7.22
CA GLU A 45 2.93 0.70 -6.30
C GLU A 45 2.22 0.13 -5.06
N ILE A 46 1.28 -0.81 -5.25
CA ILE A 46 0.58 -1.48 -4.15
C ILE A 46 1.56 -2.30 -3.29
N SER A 47 2.44 -3.09 -3.91
CA SER A 47 3.45 -3.88 -3.18
C SER A 47 4.39 -2.99 -2.36
N THR A 48 4.75 -1.81 -2.89
CA THR A 48 5.52 -0.82 -2.16
C THR A 48 4.74 -0.25 -0.98
N ALA A 49 3.44 0.03 -1.16
CA ALA A 49 2.59 0.51 -0.07
C ALA A 49 2.48 -0.53 1.06
N GLU A 50 2.28 -1.81 0.72
CA GLU A 50 2.26 -2.89 1.70
C GLU A 50 3.60 -3.02 2.44
N PHE A 51 4.73 -2.95 1.73
CA PHE A 51 6.05 -2.92 2.36
C PHE A 51 6.16 -1.77 3.38
N LEU A 52 5.69 -0.56 3.03
CA LEU A 52 5.74 0.60 3.92
C LEU A 52 4.81 0.44 5.13
N ILE A 53 3.67 -0.23 5.00
CA ILE A 53 2.78 -0.58 6.11
C ILE A 53 3.49 -1.55 7.07
N GLU A 54 4.15 -2.58 6.53
CA GLU A 54 4.86 -3.57 7.36
C GLU A 54 6.02 -2.94 8.15
N GLN A 55 6.66 -1.87 7.63
CA GLN A 55 7.68 -1.14 8.41
C GLN A 55 7.11 -0.55 9.71
N ILE A 56 5.90 0.01 9.66
CA ILE A 56 5.23 0.55 10.86
C ILE A 56 4.72 -0.59 11.75
N ARG A 57 4.24 -1.69 11.17
CA ARG A 57 3.81 -2.85 11.94
C ARG A 57 4.98 -3.44 12.74
N GLU A 58 6.13 -3.64 12.11
CA GLU A 58 7.34 -4.14 12.74
C GLU A 58 7.83 -3.21 13.86
N LEU A 59 7.86 -1.90 13.59
CA LEU A 59 8.25 -0.89 14.56
C LEU A 59 7.35 -0.92 15.79
N THR A 60 6.04 -0.93 15.61
CA THR A 60 5.08 -0.91 16.71
C THR A 60 4.93 -2.25 17.42
N ALA A 61 5.28 -3.38 16.76
CA ALA A 61 5.21 -4.70 17.37
C ALA A 61 6.15 -4.86 18.56
N GLY A 62 7.30 -4.20 18.53
CA GLY A 62 8.30 -4.24 19.60
C GLY A 62 8.05 -3.27 20.74
N LEU A 63 7.07 -2.37 20.63
CA LEU A 63 6.79 -1.35 21.63
C LEU A 63 5.71 -1.82 22.63
N PRO A 64 5.82 -1.41 23.92
CA PRO A 64 4.76 -1.59 24.88
C PRO A 64 3.51 -0.78 24.49
N THR A 65 2.39 -1.09 25.13
CA THR A 65 1.11 -0.36 24.98
C THR A 65 0.86 0.63 26.11
N VAL A 66 1.78 0.70 27.05
CA VAL A 66 1.76 1.60 28.23
C VAL A 66 3.12 2.24 28.31
N ASP A 67 3.15 3.55 28.53
CA ASP A 67 4.38 4.30 28.74
C ASP A 67 5.22 3.63 29.86
N PRO A 68 6.44 3.14 29.54
CA PRO A 68 7.29 2.44 30.51
C PRO A 68 7.83 3.36 31.62
N GLN A 69 7.82 4.69 31.42
CA GLN A 69 8.34 5.66 32.38
C GLN A 69 7.31 6.03 33.42
N THR A 70 6.05 6.21 33.05
CA THR A 70 4.98 6.63 33.94
C THR A 70 4.09 5.48 34.40
N GLY A 71 4.08 4.38 33.68
CA GLY A 71 3.17 3.26 33.90
C GLY A 71 1.71 3.63 33.64
N LYS A 72 1.47 4.73 32.91
CA LYS A 72 0.13 5.24 32.56
C LYS A 72 -0.08 5.20 31.06
N VAL A 73 -1.31 5.02 30.66
CA VAL A 73 -1.75 5.22 29.28
C VAL A 73 -2.11 6.69 29.10
N THR A 74 -1.10 7.52 28.83
CA THR A 74 -1.34 8.89 28.36
C THR A 74 -1.47 8.81 26.85
N PHE A 75 -2.69 8.90 26.34
CA PHE A 75 -2.97 8.56 24.94
C PHE A 75 -2.41 9.59 23.94
N GLY A 76 -1.25 9.32 23.40
CA GLY A 76 -0.44 10.13 22.47
C GLY A 76 0.89 10.54 23.11
N SER A 77 1.84 10.99 22.28
CA SER A 77 3.21 11.32 22.73
C SER A 77 3.26 12.36 23.84
N GLU A 78 4.13 12.14 24.80
CA GLU A 78 4.38 13.02 25.94
C GLU A 78 5.14 14.29 25.55
N SER A 79 5.13 15.25 26.47
CA SER A 79 5.80 16.54 26.23
C SER A 79 7.32 16.37 26.16
N GLY A 80 7.90 16.73 25.02
CA GLY A 80 9.35 16.66 24.77
C GLY A 80 9.79 15.42 23.99
N GLU A 81 8.91 14.51 23.71
CA GLU A 81 9.20 13.35 22.89
C GLU A 81 9.29 13.69 21.40
N SER A 82 10.05 12.89 20.72
CA SER A 82 10.29 12.94 19.26
C SER A 82 10.36 11.53 18.71
N LEU A 83 10.36 11.38 17.39
CA LEU A 83 10.43 10.08 16.72
C LEU A 83 11.54 9.16 17.29
N GLY A 84 12.66 9.73 17.70
CA GLY A 84 13.80 8.98 18.25
C GLY A 84 13.57 8.47 19.66
N THR A 85 12.68 9.11 20.44
CA THR A 85 12.44 8.83 21.85
C THR A 85 11.08 8.18 22.12
N TYR A 86 10.22 8.02 21.09
CA TYR A 86 8.95 7.31 21.24
C TYR A 86 9.18 5.92 21.81
N ASP A 87 8.57 5.59 22.93
CA ASP A 87 8.84 4.35 23.65
C ASP A 87 7.61 3.47 23.88
N ASP A 88 6.42 3.95 23.44
CA ASP A 88 5.22 3.14 23.36
C ASP A 88 4.47 3.27 22.00
N VAL A 89 3.38 2.52 21.87
CA VAL A 89 2.66 2.44 20.57
C VAL A 89 1.89 3.72 20.30
N ASP A 90 1.29 4.32 21.30
CA ASP A 90 0.38 5.44 21.12
C ASP A 90 1.09 6.78 20.88
N ASP A 91 2.40 6.87 21.05
CA ASP A 91 3.25 7.97 20.58
C ASP A 91 3.12 8.24 19.08
N PHE A 92 2.81 7.20 18.34
CA PHE A 92 2.58 7.28 16.88
C PHE A 92 1.18 7.77 16.51
N LYS A 93 0.33 8.11 17.49
CA LYS A 93 -1.02 8.61 17.23
C LYS A 93 -1.00 9.87 16.37
N ALA A 94 -1.80 9.85 15.30
CA ALA A 94 -1.96 10.96 14.36
C ALA A 94 -0.65 11.45 13.72
N LYS A 95 0.36 10.58 13.59
CA LYS A 95 1.63 10.93 12.93
C LYS A 95 1.55 10.70 11.43
N THR A 96 2.28 11.56 10.72
CA THR A 96 2.41 11.49 9.26
C THR A 96 3.87 11.64 8.88
N TYR A 97 4.37 10.73 8.05
CA TYR A 97 5.76 10.73 7.58
C TYR A 97 5.82 10.82 6.06
N CYS A 98 6.49 11.87 5.56
CA CYS A 98 6.81 12.08 4.16
C CYS A 98 8.21 12.73 4.08
N PRO A 99 9.25 12.00 3.63
CA PRO A 99 9.29 10.59 3.25
C PRO A 99 8.87 9.62 4.36
N PRO A 100 8.43 8.40 3.98
CA PRO A 100 8.12 7.33 4.94
C PRO A 100 9.30 6.97 5.83
N ILE A 101 9.03 6.31 6.94
CA ILE A 101 10.06 5.76 7.84
C ILE A 101 10.07 4.22 7.79
N ASN A 102 11.22 3.64 8.14
CA ASN A 102 11.35 2.19 8.34
C ASN A 102 11.16 1.80 9.82
N ALA A 103 11.23 0.50 10.11
CA ALA A 103 11.14 -0.03 11.46
C ALA A 103 12.25 0.47 12.41
N ALA A 104 13.39 0.92 11.87
CA ALA A 104 14.47 1.56 12.62
C ALA A 104 14.29 3.10 12.76
N ARG A 105 13.10 3.65 12.42
CA ARG A 105 12.75 5.07 12.47
C ARG A 105 13.58 5.96 11.53
N THR A 106 14.21 5.38 10.51
CA THR A 106 15.01 6.10 9.52
C THR A 106 14.13 6.46 8.32
N GLN A 107 14.27 7.69 7.83
CA GLN A 107 13.53 8.13 6.64
C GLN A 107 13.99 7.40 5.39
N LEU A 108 13.03 6.94 4.61
CA LEU A 108 13.19 6.24 3.34
C LEU A 108 13.11 7.25 2.19
N THR A 109 14.16 8.01 1.96
CA THR A 109 14.21 9.11 0.98
C THR A 109 13.96 8.66 -0.46
N ALA A 110 14.25 7.39 -0.79
CA ALA A 110 13.93 6.79 -2.09
C ALA A 110 12.42 6.71 -2.37
N TYR A 111 11.58 6.78 -1.34
CA TYR A 111 10.11 6.71 -1.41
C TYR A 111 9.47 8.07 -1.13
N SER A 112 10.12 9.17 -1.50
CA SER A 112 9.67 10.55 -1.18
C SER A 112 8.28 10.93 -1.74
N ALA A 113 7.78 10.21 -2.76
CA ALA A 113 6.43 10.39 -3.28
C ALA A 113 5.35 9.71 -2.42
N TYR A 114 5.77 8.83 -1.49
CA TYR A 114 4.86 8.12 -0.60
C TYR A 114 4.74 8.85 0.74
N THR A 115 3.57 8.71 1.34
CA THR A 115 3.26 9.23 2.68
C THR A 115 2.68 8.12 3.53
N GLN A 116 3.21 7.91 4.73
CA GLN A 116 2.61 7.05 5.76
C GLN A 116 1.79 7.90 6.72
N GLN A 117 0.53 7.56 6.93
CA GLN A 117 -0.33 8.16 7.94
C GLN A 117 -0.69 7.09 8.96
N ILE A 118 -0.47 7.38 10.24
CA ILE A 118 -0.72 6.47 11.34
C ILE A 118 -1.85 7.05 12.20
N THR A 119 -2.89 6.26 12.42
CA THR A 119 -3.99 6.57 13.31
C THR A 119 -4.07 5.50 14.38
N ILE A 120 -4.13 5.91 15.65
CA ILE A 120 -4.30 5.02 16.79
C ILE A 120 -5.51 5.48 17.57
N GLU A 121 -6.44 4.56 17.81
CA GLU A 121 -7.71 4.82 18.44
C GLU A 121 -8.03 3.72 19.44
N LYS A 122 -8.57 4.07 20.60
CA LYS A 122 -9.19 3.08 21.49
C LYS A 122 -10.48 2.58 20.85
N VAL A 123 -10.72 1.29 20.91
CA VAL A 123 -11.91 0.65 20.32
C VAL A 123 -12.63 -0.21 21.35
N LEU A 124 -13.93 -0.40 21.18
CA LEU A 124 -14.71 -1.17 22.13
C LEU A 124 -14.32 -2.65 22.10
N ALA A 125 -14.17 -3.27 23.27
CA ALA A 125 -13.88 -4.71 23.38
C ALA A 125 -14.97 -5.60 22.75
N THR A 126 -16.22 -5.09 22.70
CA THR A 126 -17.39 -5.80 22.13
C THR A 126 -17.51 -5.61 20.62
N ASP A 127 -16.91 -4.53 20.09
CA ASP A 127 -16.91 -4.25 18.65
C ASP A 127 -15.64 -3.44 18.30
N LEU A 128 -14.64 -4.14 17.78
CA LEU A 128 -13.32 -3.56 17.42
C LEU A 128 -13.40 -2.61 16.21
N THR A 129 -14.54 -2.46 15.57
CA THR A 129 -14.76 -1.46 14.51
C THR A 129 -15.21 -0.12 15.05
N MET A 130 -15.75 -0.07 16.26
CA MET A 130 -16.25 1.14 16.90
C MET A 130 -15.21 1.77 17.82
N VAL A 131 -15.03 3.09 17.69
CA VAL A 131 -14.15 3.87 18.56
C VAL A 131 -14.77 3.97 19.96
N ASP A 132 -13.96 3.72 20.98
CA ASP A 132 -14.33 3.97 22.37
C ASP A 132 -14.17 5.45 22.71
N THR A 133 -15.26 6.18 22.76
CA THR A 133 -15.28 7.61 23.11
C THR A 133 -15.13 7.86 24.61
N THR A 134 -15.24 6.83 25.46
CA THR A 134 -15.05 6.95 26.91
C THR A 134 -13.56 6.88 27.29
N GLY A 135 -12.73 6.32 26.42
CA GLY A 135 -11.30 6.12 26.66
C GLY A 135 -10.97 5.04 27.70
N ALA A 136 -11.97 4.25 28.13
CA ALA A 136 -11.80 3.23 29.16
C ALA A 136 -11.32 1.88 28.62
N SER A 137 -11.36 1.67 27.30
CA SER A 137 -10.98 0.40 26.68
C SER A 137 -9.47 0.16 26.72
N ASP A 138 -9.10 -1.09 26.92
CA ASP A 138 -7.72 -1.57 26.83
C ASP A 138 -7.33 -2.04 25.43
N PHE A 139 -8.23 -1.87 24.44
CA PHE A 139 -7.99 -2.26 23.05
C PHE A 139 -7.67 -1.04 22.19
N PHE A 140 -6.53 -1.10 21.50
CA PHE A 140 -6.11 -0.08 20.55
C PHE A 140 -6.17 -0.63 19.12
N ARG A 141 -6.78 0.10 18.22
CA ARG A 141 -6.67 -0.13 16.78
C ARG A 141 -5.61 0.79 16.21
N VAL A 142 -4.56 0.21 15.66
CA VAL A 142 -3.56 0.91 14.87
C VAL A 142 -3.97 0.79 13.41
N THR A 143 -4.10 1.91 12.73
CA THR A 143 -4.40 1.97 11.28
C THR A 143 -3.25 2.70 10.60
N VAL A 144 -2.68 2.07 9.59
CA VAL A 144 -1.68 2.69 8.71
C VAL A 144 -2.25 2.82 7.31
N THR A 145 -2.22 4.03 6.79
CA THR A 145 -2.62 4.35 5.42
C THR A 145 -1.40 4.84 4.67
N VAL A 146 -1.15 4.26 3.49
CA VAL A 146 -0.09 4.71 2.58
C VAL A 146 -0.69 5.37 1.36
N LEU A 147 -0.22 6.60 1.10
CA LEU A 147 -0.61 7.40 -0.05
C LEU A 147 0.57 7.55 -1.02
N LEU A 148 0.29 7.60 -2.31
CA LEU A 148 1.23 8.00 -3.36
C LEU A 148 0.74 9.31 -3.98
N ASN A 149 1.54 10.36 -3.91
CA ASN A 149 1.17 11.70 -4.40
C ASN A 149 -0.20 12.18 -3.87
N GLY A 150 -0.50 11.88 -2.60
CA GLY A 150 -1.75 12.26 -1.94
C GLY A 150 -2.95 11.35 -2.21
N LYS A 151 -2.81 10.33 -3.08
CA LYS A 151 -3.86 9.33 -3.33
C LYS A 151 -3.61 8.08 -2.49
N GLU A 152 -4.62 7.64 -1.74
CA GLU A 152 -4.55 6.39 -0.97
C GLU A 152 -4.35 5.18 -1.90
N LEU A 153 -3.32 4.37 -1.60
CA LEU A 153 -3.03 3.12 -2.29
C LEU A 153 -3.43 1.90 -1.47
N SER A 154 -3.10 1.94 -0.18
CA SER A 154 -3.39 0.83 0.73
C SER A 154 -3.62 1.33 2.15
N ARG A 155 -4.42 0.56 2.89
CA ARG A 155 -4.73 0.78 4.30
C ARG A 155 -4.84 -0.56 5.01
N THR A 156 -4.18 -0.69 6.15
CA THR A 156 -4.26 -1.89 6.99
C THR A 156 -4.45 -1.48 8.43
N SER A 157 -5.20 -2.29 9.18
CA SER A 157 -5.43 -2.08 10.61
C SER A 157 -5.17 -3.36 11.39
N TRP A 158 -4.67 -3.21 12.61
CA TRP A 158 -4.56 -4.30 13.59
C TRP A 158 -4.89 -3.82 14.99
N VAL A 159 -5.18 -4.74 15.88
CA VAL A 159 -5.53 -4.43 17.27
C VAL A 159 -4.39 -4.82 18.20
N ARG A 160 -4.11 -3.97 19.17
CA ARG A 160 -3.21 -4.21 20.30
C ARG A 160 -4.02 -4.14 21.59
N VAL A 161 -3.59 -4.86 22.61
CA VAL A 161 -4.25 -4.90 23.92
C VAL A 161 -3.26 -4.44 24.98
N VAL A 162 -3.72 -3.63 25.91
CA VAL A 162 -2.97 -3.31 27.13
C VAL A 162 -2.97 -4.56 28.00
N LEU A 163 -1.79 -5.04 28.38
CA LEU A 163 -1.59 -6.21 29.24
C LEU A 163 -1.02 -5.77 30.57
#